data_0826287f52a8342402ebd37075442b14
#
_entry.id   0826287f52a8342402ebd37075442b14
#
_cell.length_a   1.000
_cell.length_b   1.000
_cell.length_c   1.000
_cell.angle_alpha   90.00
_cell.angle_beta   90.00
_cell.angle_gamma   90.00
#
_symmetry.space_group_name_H-M   'P 1'
#
loop_
_entity.id
_entity.type
_entity.pdbx_description
1 polymer ?
#
loop_
_entity_poly.entity_id
_entity_poly.type
_entity_poly.pdbx_seq_one_letter_code
_entity_poly.pdbx_strand_id
1 'polypeptide(L)'
;GVQSFRILPDGDLEPINSVWTGGMRGCYLEVDEQDRYLFVAGYHDGRITMMNLNEDGSIGEIADGIFHKGIGVNITDRSSMPHVTCVKVTPDQKSVCAVDSGLDQVKIYRIDRERNKMELEDILRCELDSGPKMLRFDRQHKFAYVLCEIDNVIEVYEVGARNDDVDPFKMIQRISTIESGEKQRAAASVIEFSPDGNH
;
A
#
# COMPACT_ATOMS: atom_id res chain seq x y z
N GLY A 1 17.19 2.05 1.17
CA GLY A 1 17.28 1.35 -0.11
C GLY A 1 16.60 0.00 -0.09
N VAL A 2 16.61 -0.68 -1.19
CA VAL A 2 16.10 -2.04 -1.41
C VAL A 2 17.21 -2.91 -1.99
N GLN A 3 17.12 -4.22 -1.78
CA GLN A 3 18.08 -5.19 -2.27
C GLN A 3 17.34 -6.40 -2.83
N SER A 4 17.81 -6.93 -3.95
CA SER A 4 17.31 -8.16 -4.56
C SER A 4 18.27 -9.32 -4.36
N PHE A 5 17.72 -10.52 -4.26
CA PHE A 5 18.47 -11.77 -4.05
C PHE A 5 17.95 -12.85 -4.99
N ARG A 6 18.84 -13.71 -5.43
CA ARG A 6 18.51 -14.99 -6.07
C ARG A 6 18.33 -16.05 -4.99
N ILE A 7 17.28 -16.81 -5.06
CA ILE A 7 17.08 -18.00 -4.22
C ILE A 7 17.78 -19.16 -4.89
N LEU A 8 18.78 -19.73 -4.23
CA LEU A 8 19.54 -20.88 -4.71
C LEU A 8 18.78 -22.19 -4.44
N PRO A 9 19.10 -23.31 -5.15
CA PRO A 9 18.41 -24.58 -4.99
C PRO A 9 18.46 -25.17 -3.58
N ASP A 10 19.46 -24.82 -2.77
CA ASP A 10 19.61 -25.21 -1.35
C ASP A 10 18.86 -24.28 -0.38
N GLY A 11 18.23 -23.22 -0.90
CA GLY A 11 17.48 -22.22 -0.13
C GLY A 11 18.33 -21.02 0.33
N ASP A 12 19.62 -21.01 0.05
CA ASP A 12 20.49 -19.85 0.31
C ASP A 12 20.15 -18.67 -0.58
N LEU A 13 20.54 -17.47 -0.13
CA LEU A 13 20.29 -16.22 -0.84
C LEU A 13 21.60 -15.65 -1.39
N GLU A 14 21.66 -15.47 -2.71
CA GLU A 14 22.75 -14.79 -3.39
C GLU A 14 22.33 -13.35 -3.73
N PRO A 15 23.06 -12.31 -3.25
CA PRO A 15 22.70 -10.93 -3.56
C PRO A 15 22.91 -10.65 -5.05
N ILE A 16 21.90 -10.03 -5.67
CA ILE A 16 21.96 -9.57 -7.06
C ILE A 16 22.44 -8.12 -7.09
N ASN A 17 21.66 -7.20 -6.52
CA ASN A 17 22.07 -5.80 -6.40
C ASN A 17 21.34 -5.08 -5.24
N SER A 18 21.80 -3.85 -4.96
CA SER A 18 21.18 -2.95 -3.99
C SER A 18 21.06 -1.56 -4.58
N VAL A 19 19.89 -0.93 -4.44
CA VAL A 19 19.59 0.38 -5.03
C VAL A 19 18.96 1.30 -3.98
N TRP A 20 19.32 2.57 -4.02
CA TRP A 20 18.69 3.59 -3.20
C TRP A 20 17.32 3.96 -3.74
N THR A 21 16.32 4.10 -2.87
CA THR A 21 14.91 4.36 -3.21
C THR A 21 14.58 5.85 -3.40
N GLY A 22 15.55 6.72 -3.34
CA GLY A 22 15.35 8.16 -3.52
C GLY A 22 14.74 8.87 -2.29
N GLY A 23 14.55 8.18 -1.20
CA GLY A 23 13.95 8.69 0.03
C GLY A 23 14.57 8.07 1.28
N MET A 24 13.82 8.11 2.38
CA MET A 24 14.20 7.51 3.66
C MET A 24 14.02 5.99 3.64
N ARG A 25 13.86 5.36 4.80
CA ARG A 25 13.72 3.91 4.92
C ARG A 25 12.36 3.45 4.38
N GLY A 26 12.37 2.49 3.44
CA GLY A 26 11.18 1.78 3.01
C GLY A 26 10.66 0.84 4.10
N CYS A 27 9.34 0.70 4.18
CA CYS A 27 8.66 -0.17 5.16
C CYS A 27 7.79 -1.26 4.51
N TYR A 28 7.47 -1.13 3.24
CA TYR A 28 6.68 -2.11 2.50
C TYR A 28 7.10 -2.17 1.04
N LEU A 29 7.00 -3.36 0.45
CA LEU A 29 7.35 -3.64 -0.93
C LEU A 29 6.18 -4.36 -1.64
N GLU A 30 5.99 -4.03 -2.90
CA GLU A 30 5.06 -4.74 -3.79
C GLU A 30 5.67 -4.84 -5.20
N VAL A 31 5.56 -5.98 -5.82
CA VAL A 31 5.96 -6.21 -7.21
C VAL A 31 4.70 -6.40 -8.04
N ASP A 32 4.63 -5.81 -9.24
CA ASP A 32 3.51 -6.06 -10.15
C ASP A 32 3.58 -7.49 -10.73
N GLU A 33 2.43 -8.03 -11.17
CA GLU A 33 2.34 -9.41 -11.69
C GLU A 33 3.19 -9.67 -12.93
N GLN A 34 3.69 -8.63 -13.60
CA GLN A 34 4.52 -8.73 -14.78
C GLN A 34 6.02 -8.65 -14.48
N ASP A 35 6.39 -8.58 -13.19
CA ASP A 35 7.76 -8.40 -12.73
C ASP A 35 8.49 -7.20 -13.37
N ARG A 36 7.73 -6.12 -13.70
CA ARG A 36 8.27 -4.92 -14.34
C ARG A 36 8.59 -3.81 -13.37
N TYR A 37 7.83 -3.73 -12.29
CA TYR A 37 7.93 -2.64 -11.31
C TYR A 37 7.97 -3.16 -9.89
N LEU A 38 8.86 -2.55 -9.11
CA LEU A 38 8.87 -2.62 -7.65
C LEU A 38 8.34 -1.31 -7.09
N PHE A 39 7.30 -1.38 -6.29
CA PHE A 39 6.76 -0.26 -5.53
C PHE A 39 7.26 -0.32 -4.08
N VAL A 40 7.65 0.83 -3.54
CA VAL A 40 8.18 0.95 -2.17
C VAL A 40 7.40 2.00 -1.41
N ALA A 41 6.86 1.63 -0.26
CA ALA A 41 6.29 2.57 0.71
C ALA A 41 7.37 3.11 1.64
N GLY A 42 7.40 4.43 1.84
CA GLY A 42 8.29 5.13 2.76
C GLY A 42 7.48 5.79 3.86
N TYR A 43 7.55 5.22 5.07
CA TYR A 43 6.80 5.71 6.23
C TYR A 43 7.26 7.11 6.68
N HIS A 44 8.56 7.29 6.85
CA HIS A 44 9.11 8.48 7.51
C HIS A 44 9.05 9.75 6.66
N ASP A 45 8.99 9.62 5.36
CA ASP A 45 8.95 10.72 4.40
C ASP A 45 7.65 10.78 3.59
N GLY A 46 6.69 9.89 3.92
CA GLY A 46 5.39 9.86 3.24
C GLY A 46 5.51 9.65 1.73
N ARG A 47 6.41 8.77 1.30
CA ARG A 47 6.74 8.61 -0.12
C ARG A 47 6.31 7.25 -0.67
N ILE A 48 5.78 7.25 -1.89
CA ILE A 48 5.73 6.08 -2.75
C ILE A 48 6.82 6.21 -3.83
N THR A 49 7.58 5.13 -4.05
CA THR A 49 8.58 5.05 -5.11
C THR A 49 8.27 3.87 -6.02
N MET A 50 8.30 4.10 -7.34
CA MET A 50 8.22 3.08 -8.38
C MET A 50 9.61 2.90 -9.00
N MET A 51 10.09 1.67 -9.04
CA MET A 51 11.40 1.31 -9.59
C MET A 51 11.21 0.28 -10.70
N ASN A 52 12.02 0.37 -11.74
CA ASN A 52 12.05 -0.67 -12.77
C ASN A 52 12.65 -1.97 -12.20
N LEU A 53 12.16 -3.10 -12.68
CA LEU A 53 12.79 -4.41 -12.48
C LEU A 53 13.33 -4.91 -13.82
N ASN A 54 14.52 -5.50 -13.79
CA ASN A 54 15.16 -6.09 -14.95
C ASN A 54 14.83 -7.60 -15.03
N GLU A 55 14.94 -8.18 -16.21
CA GLU A 55 14.64 -9.60 -16.45
C GLU A 55 15.51 -10.57 -15.62
N ASP A 56 16.69 -10.15 -15.21
CA ASP A 56 17.57 -10.96 -14.35
C ASP A 56 17.24 -10.89 -12.85
N GLY A 57 16.17 -10.14 -12.49
CA GLY A 57 15.73 -9.90 -11.13
C GLY A 57 16.48 -8.77 -10.41
N SER A 58 17.38 -8.08 -11.08
CA SER A 58 18.01 -6.89 -10.51
C SER A 58 17.05 -5.69 -10.49
N ILE A 59 17.22 -4.83 -9.50
CA ILE A 59 16.45 -3.60 -9.36
C ILE A 59 17.11 -2.54 -10.25
N GLY A 60 16.32 -1.95 -11.14
CA GLY A 60 16.75 -0.90 -12.05
C GLY A 60 16.64 0.50 -11.44
N GLU A 61 16.53 1.49 -12.31
CA GLU A 61 16.42 2.89 -11.93
C GLU A 61 15.05 3.22 -11.31
N ILE A 62 15.00 4.31 -10.54
CA ILE A 62 13.75 4.90 -10.09
C ILE A 62 13.00 5.41 -11.32
N ALA A 63 11.84 4.82 -11.60
CA ALA A 63 10.94 5.28 -12.66
C ALA A 63 10.20 6.54 -12.22
N ASP A 64 9.64 6.55 -10.99
CA ASP A 64 8.93 7.69 -10.42
C ASP A 64 8.95 7.68 -8.89
N GLY A 65 8.67 8.83 -8.28
CA GLY A 65 8.58 8.94 -6.82
C GLY A 65 7.77 10.14 -6.40
N ILE A 66 6.75 9.90 -5.58
CA ILE A 66 5.79 10.90 -5.15
C ILE A 66 5.82 11.04 -3.63
N PHE A 67 6.09 12.25 -3.14
CA PHE A 67 5.87 12.60 -1.74
C PHE A 67 4.41 12.99 -1.54
N HIS A 68 3.73 12.31 -0.63
CA HIS A 68 2.40 12.72 -0.21
C HIS A 68 2.46 14.10 0.46
N LYS A 69 1.44 14.89 0.22
CA LYS A 69 1.28 16.23 0.81
C LYS A 69 -0.06 16.29 1.52
N GLY A 70 -0.08 16.95 2.65
CA GLY A 70 -1.27 17.13 3.46
C GLY A 70 -0.92 17.22 4.94
N ILE A 71 -1.92 17.52 5.74
CA ILE A 71 -1.88 17.54 7.20
C ILE A 71 -3.11 16.77 7.66
N GLY A 72 -2.93 15.80 8.55
CA GLY A 72 -4.01 15.07 9.18
C GLY A 72 -4.80 15.91 10.20
N VAL A 73 -5.70 15.28 10.91
CA VAL A 73 -6.67 15.96 11.79
C VAL A 73 -5.99 16.70 12.95
N ASN A 74 -4.90 16.18 13.44
CA ASN A 74 -4.22 16.74 14.64
C ASN A 74 -2.91 17.44 14.25
N ILE A 75 -3.00 18.75 13.91
CA ILE A 75 -1.90 19.56 13.37
C ILE A 75 -0.63 19.58 14.25
N THR A 76 -0.77 19.29 15.54
CA THR A 76 0.34 19.34 16.52
C THR A 76 1.04 18.00 16.70
N ASP A 77 0.49 16.91 16.16
CA ASP A 77 1.07 15.59 16.29
C ASP A 77 1.85 15.19 15.02
N ARG A 78 3.02 14.61 15.21
CA ARG A 78 3.81 14.04 14.09
C ARG A 78 3.08 12.93 13.33
N SER A 79 2.14 12.24 13.97
CA SER A 79 1.28 11.25 13.35
C SER A 79 0.36 11.82 12.27
N SER A 80 0.13 13.13 12.28
CA SER A 80 -0.67 13.85 11.28
C SER A 80 0.10 14.30 10.04
N MET A 81 1.36 13.90 9.89
CA MET A 81 2.11 14.05 8.64
C MET A 81 1.91 12.82 7.74
N PRO A 82 2.14 12.94 6.43
CA PRO A 82 2.05 11.80 5.55
C PRO A 82 2.96 10.64 5.98
N HIS A 83 2.40 9.44 6.07
CA HIS A 83 3.10 8.20 6.41
C HIS A 83 2.60 7.08 5.52
N VAL A 84 3.30 6.81 4.40
CA VAL A 84 2.92 5.70 3.52
C VAL A 84 3.37 4.39 4.14
N THR A 85 2.40 3.57 4.55
CA THR A 85 2.62 2.32 5.31
C THR A 85 2.56 1.07 4.46
N CYS A 86 1.78 1.11 3.37
CA CYS A 86 1.57 -0.03 2.49
C CYS A 86 1.37 0.46 1.05
N VAL A 87 1.82 -0.33 0.11
CA VAL A 87 1.49 -0.18 -1.32
C VAL A 87 0.93 -1.48 -1.83
N LYS A 88 -0.09 -1.42 -2.70
CA LYS A 88 -0.71 -2.60 -3.28
C LYS A 88 -1.16 -2.31 -4.70
N VAL A 89 -0.69 -3.10 -5.66
CA VAL A 89 -1.15 -3.01 -7.05
C VAL A 89 -2.60 -3.50 -7.13
N THR A 90 -3.42 -2.78 -7.90
CA THR A 90 -4.82 -3.19 -8.10
C THR A 90 -4.91 -4.49 -8.89
N PRO A 91 -5.94 -5.31 -8.67
CA PRO A 91 -6.07 -6.61 -9.34
C PRO A 91 -6.06 -6.55 -10.87
N ASP A 92 -6.51 -5.45 -11.46
CA ASP A 92 -6.45 -5.21 -12.91
C ASP A 92 -5.09 -4.73 -13.42
N GLN A 93 -4.10 -4.60 -12.51
CA GLN A 93 -2.73 -4.16 -12.78
C GLN A 93 -2.61 -2.76 -13.40
N LYS A 94 -3.66 -1.92 -13.31
CA LYS A 94 -3.65 -0.58 -13.90
C LYS A 94 -3.22 0.50 -12.94
N SER A 95 -3.41 0.28 -11.63
CA SER A 95 -3.13 1.28 -10.61
C SER A 95 -2.40 0.69 -9.41
N VAL A 96 -1.82 1.54 -8.60
CA VAL A 96 -1.24 1.20 -7.30
C VAL A 96 -1.91 2.03 -6.21
N CYS A 97 -2.35 1.36 -5.15
CA CYS A 97 -2.88 1.95 -3.95
C CYS A 97 -1.75 2.22 -2.95
N ALA A 98 -1.65 3.44 -2.44
CA ALA A 98 -0.71 3.84 -1.40
C ALA A 98 -1.48 4.22 -0.14
N VAL A 99 -1.37 3.40 0.89
CA VAL A 99 -2.04 3.60 2.19
C VAL A 99 -1.26 4.60 3.01
N ASP A 100 -1.90 5.69 3.41
CA ASP A 100 -1.29 6.77 4.19
C ASP A 100 -1.97 6.89 5.55
N SER A 101 -1.29 6.43 6.58
CA SER A 101 -1.84 6.42 7.95
C SER A 101 -1.93 7.79 8.59
N GLY A 102 -1.10 8.73 8.17
CA GLY A 102 -1.11 10.09 8.74
C GLY A 102 -2.16 10.99 8.12
N LEU A 103 -2.67 10.64 6.95
CA LEU A 103 -3.72 11.39 6.26
C LEU A 103 -5.09 10.69 6.27
N ASP A 104 -5.21 9.52 6.88
CA ASP A 104 -6.40 8.66 6.86
C ASP A 104 -6.93 8.41 5.44
N GLN A 105 -6.01 8.07 4.51
CA GLN A 105 -6.32 7.96 3.09
C GLN A 105 -5.62 6.76 2.45
N VAL A 106 -6.26 6.23 1.42
CA VAL A 106 -5.58 5.40 0.41
C VAL A 106 -5.58 6.19 -0.90
N LYS A 107 -4.39 6.60 -1.36
CA LYS A 107 -4.25 7.28 -2.65
C LYS A 107 -4.06 6.25 -3.74
N ILE A 108 -4.77 6.42 -4.83
CA ILE A 108 -4.79 5.51 -5.95
C ILE A 108 -4.12 6.21 -7.12
N TYR A 109 -3.03 5.62 -7.61
CA TYR A 109 -2.26 6.17 -8.71
C TYR A 109 -2.37 5.24 -9.91
N ARG A 110 -2.79 5.77 -11.06
CA ARG A 110 -2.73 5.08 -12.33
C ARG A 110 -1.26 4.90 -12.74
N ILE A 111 -0.91 3.71 -13.20
CA ILE A 111 0.43 3.38 -13.68
C ILE A 111 0.48 3.67 -15.19
N ASP A 112 1.15 4.74 -15.57
CA ASP A 112 1.46 5.06 -16.97
C ASP A 112 2.73 4.30 -17.38
N ARG A 113 2.54 3.15 -18.01
CA ARG A 113 3.65 2.28 -18.43
C ARG A 113 4.43 2.80 -19.64
N GLU A 114 3.88 3.74 -20.40
CA GLU A 114 4.56 4.36 -21.53
C GLU A 114 5.53 5.45 -21.08
N ARG A 115 5.12 6.22 -20.05
CA ARG A 115 5.91 7.31 -19.49
C ARG A 115 6.72 6.92 -18.26
N ASN A 116 6.56 5.69 -17.77
CA ASN A 116 7.13 5.24 -16.49
C ASN A 116 6.77 6.17 -15.32
N LYS A 117 5.47 6.47 -15.16
CA LYS A 117 4.99 7.42 -14.15
C LYS A 117 3.74 6.93 -13.42
N MET A 118 3.54 7.49 -12.24
CA MET A 118 2.33 7.35 -11.44
C MET A 118 1.55 8.66 -11.47
N GLU A 119 0.27 8.61 -11.82
CA GLU A 119 -0.61 9.78 -11.84
C GLU A 119 -1.75 9.58 -10.84
N LEU A 120 -1.91 10.56 -9.91
CA LEU A 120 -3.00 10.48 -8.94
C LEU A 120 -4.33 10.45 -9.67
N GLU A 121 -5.09 9.40 -9.41
CA GLU A 121 -6.37 9.13 -10.06
C GLU A 121 -7.53 9.28 -9.10
N ASP A 122 -7.36 8.83 -7.84
CA ASP A 122 -8.42 8.84 -6.84
C ASP A 122 -7.88 8.84 -5.41
N ILE A 123 -8.74 9.15 -4.44
CA ILE A 123 -8.43 9.13 -3.01
C ILE A 123 -9.58 8.49 -2.26
N LEU A 124 -9.38 7.25 -1.78
CA LEU A 124 -10.26 6.61 -0.81
C LEU A 124 -10.01 7.22 0.57
N ARG A 125 -11.04 7.79 1.20
CA ARG A 125 -10.95 8.36 2.55
C ARG A 125 -11.48 7.37 3.56
N CYS A 126 -10.62 7.03 4.53
CA CYS A 126 -11.00 6.27 5.71
C CYS A 126 -11.61 7.20 6.77
N GLU A 127 -12.15 6.63 7.84
CA GLU A 127 -12.58 7.42 9.00
C GLU A 127 -11.41 8.24 9.56
N LEU A 128 -11.71 9.43 10.08
CA LEU A 128 -10.70 10.31 10.65
C LEU A 128 -10.08 9.69 11.92
N ASP A 129 -8.77 9.86 12.08
CA ASP A 129 -7.97 9.27 13.16
C ASP A 129 -8.02 7.73 13.23
N SER A 130 -8.39 7.06 12.13
CA SER A 130 -8.44 5.60 12.08
C SER A 130 -7.07 4.95 11.87
N GLY A 131 -6.14 5.67 11.24
CA GLY A 131 -4.79 5.20 10.94
C GLY A 131 -4.76 3.98 10.02
N PRO A 132 -5.18 4.09 8.76
CA PRO A 132 -5.11 2.99 7.80
C PRO A 132 -3.66 2.55 7.63
N LYS A 133 -3.41 1.23 7.71
CA LYS A 133 -2.05 0.68 7.72
C LYS A 133 -1.78 -0.31 6.60
N MET A 134 -2.74 -1.16 6.29
CA MET A 134 -2.59 -2.17 5.25
C MET A 134 -3.84 -2.28 4.40
N LEU A 135 -3.64 -2.63 3.14
CA LEU A 135 -4.71 -2.94 2.18
C LEU A 135 -4.47 -4.31 1.58
N ARG A 136 -5.52 -5.11 1.46
CA ARG A 136 -5.55 -6.38 0.73
C ARG A 136 -6.77 -6.47 -0.14
N PHE A 137 -6.62 -7.11 -1.30
CA PHE A 137 -7.74 -7.51 -2.16
C PHE A 137 -8.02 -8.99 -1.95
N ASP A 138 -9.30 -9.37 -1.99
CA ASP A 138 -9.67 -10.79 -1.99
C ASP A 138 -9.26 -11.47 -3.30
N ARG A 139 -9.23 -12.80 -3.30
CA ARG A 139 -8.84 -13.59 -4.46
C ARG A 139 -9.76 -13.44 -5.68
N GLN A 140 -11.02 -13.07 -5.45
CA GLN A 140 -11.99 -12.84 -6.52
C GLN A 140 -11.94 -11.42 -7.04
N HIS A 141 -11.11 -10.57 -6.41
CA HIS A 141 -10.95 -9.15 -6.75
C HIS A 141 -12.24 -8.32 -6.63
N LYS A 142 -13.16 -8.77 -5.77
CA LYS A 142 -14.44 -8.12 -5.53
C LYS A 142 -14.42 -7.20 -4.33
N PHE A 143 -13.52 -7.45 -3.39
CA PHE A 143 -13.45 -6.72 -2.14
C PHE A 143 -12.04 -6.25 -1.83
N ALA A 144 -11.96 -5.07 -1.22
CA ALA A 144 -10.75 -4.54 -0.63
C ALA A 144 -10.95 -4.41 0.88
N TYR A 145 -9.90 -4.76 1.64
CA TYR A 145 -9.89 -4.72 3.10
C TYR A 145 -8.81 -3.76 3.55
N VAL A 146 -9.21 -2.69 4.24
CA VAL A 146 -8.29 -1.71 4.82
C VAL A 146 -8.23 -1.92 6.32
N LEU A 147 -7.07 -2.33 6.82
CA LEU A 147 -6.82 -2.44 8.25
C LEU A 147 -6.43 -1.08 8.80
N CYS A 148 -7.18 -0.59 9.79
CA CYS A 148 -6.95 0.66 10.49
C CYS A 148 -6.38 0.38 11.87
N GLU A 149 -5.11 0.78 12.10
CA GLU A 149 -4.32 0.43 13.28
C GLU A 149 -4.82 1.11 14.56
N ILE A 150 -5.16 2.41 14.46
CA ILE A 150 -5.54 3.21 15.63
C ILE A 150 -6.93 2.83 16.13
N ASP A 151 -7.87 2.69 15.22
CA ASP A 151 -9.25 2.31 15.55
C ASP A 151 -9.44 0.81 15.80
N ASN A 152 -8.44 0.00 15.44
CA ASN A 152 -8.53 -1.47 15.51
C ASN A 152 -9.75 -2.01 14.76
N VAL A 153 -9.92 -1.57 13.52
CA VAL A 153 -11.01 -2.01 12.65
C VAL A 153 -10.50 -2.44 11.28
N ILE A 154 -11.29 -3.25 10.62
CA ILE A 154 -11.17 -3.52 9.17
C ILE A 154 -12.34 -2.84 8.50
N GLU A 155 -12.05 -1.95 7.55
CA GLU A 155 -13.02 -1.39 6.62
C GLU A 155 -13.06 -2.24 5.35
N VAL A 156 -14.25 -2.71 4.96
CA VAL A 156 -14.44 -3.56 3.80
C VAL A 156 -15.14 -2.76 2.71
N TYR A 157 -14.54 -2.76 1.54
CA TYR A 157 -15.04 -2.05 0.36
C TYR A 157 -15.37 -3.04 -0.75
N GLU A 158 -16.55 -2.90 -1.36
CA GLU A 158 -16.84 -3.52 -2.64
C GLU A 158 -16.07 -2.79 -3.73
N VAL A 159 -15.32 -3.56 -4.56
CA VAL A 159 -14.52 -3.03 -5.66
C VAL A 159 -15.35 -3.13 -6.94
N GLY A 160 -15.80 -1.99 -7.45
CA GLY A 160 -16.57 -1.89 -8.68
C GLY A 160 -15.70 -1.64 -9.92
N ALA A 161 -16.31 -1.77 -11.08
CA ALA A 161 -15.69 -1.30 -12.31
C ALA A 161 -15.61 0.24 -12.29
N ARG A 162 -14.43 0.77 -12.58
CA ARG A 162 -14.25 2.22 -12.71
C ARG A 162 -15.03 2.76 -13.90
N ASN A 163 -15.89 3.70 -13.63
CA ASN A 163 -16.48 4.57 -14.64
C ASN A 163 -16.56 5.98 -14.06
N ASP A 164 -16.69 6.98 -14.90
CA ASP A 164 -16.61 8.40 -14.52
C ASP A 164 -17.68 8.87 -13.51
N ASP A 165 -18.70 8.06 -13.27
CA ASP A 165 -19.86 8.43 -12.46
C ASP A 165 -19.96 7.65 -11.12
N VAL A 166 -19.11 6.66 -10.86
CA VAL A 166 -19.23 5.78 -9.70
C VAL A 166 -17.89 5.62 -9.00
N ASP A 167 -17.88 5.87 -7.69
CA ASP A 167 -16.75 5.56 -6.82
C ASP A 167 -16.42 4.06 -6.93
N PRO A 168 -15.19 3.69 -7.34
CA PRO A 168 -14.78 2.30 -7.48
C PRO A 168 -14.70 1.56 -6.13
N PHE A 169 -14.73 2.27 -5.01
CA PHE A 169 -14.64 1.69 -3.66
C PHE A 169 -15.86 2.10 -2.83
N LYS A 170 -16.80 1.20 -2.68
CA LYS A 170 -17.98 1.42 -1.84
C LYS A 170 -17.83 0.71 -0.51
N MET A 171 -17.76 1.44 0.60
CA MET A 171 -17.75 0.83 1.93
C MET A 171 -19.03 0.04 2.17
N ILE A 172 -18.89 -1.23 2.55
CA ILE A 172 -20.00 -2.15 2.82
C ILE A 172 -20.00 -2.67 4.26
N GLN A 173 -18.86 -2.63 4.93
CA GLN A 173 -18.75 -3.16 6.28
C GLN A 173 -17.58 -2.51 7.03
N ARG A 174 -17.72 -2.43 8.36
CA ARG A 174 -16.68 -2.03 9.30
C ARG A 174 -16.71 -2.99 10.50
N ILE A 175 -15.60 -3.68 10.76
CA ILE A 175 -15.50 -4.76 11.74
C ILE A 175 -14.42 -4.43 12.76
N SER A 176 -14.72 -4.51 14.05
CA SER A 176 -13.72 -4.42 15.11
C SER A 176 -12.84 -5.66 15.12
N THR A 177 -11.53 -5.46 15.28
CA THR A 177 -10.53 -6.55 15.44
C THR A 177 -10.27 -6.89 16.91
N ILE A 178 -10.92 -6.19 17.84
CA ILE A 178 -10.78 -6.36 19.29
C ILE A 178 -12.13 -6.47 19.96
N GLU A 179 -12.15 -7.10 21.15
CA GLU A 179 -13.33 -7.16 21.99
C GLU A 179 -13.68 -5.79 22.60
N SER A 180 -14.95 -5.59 22.95
CA SER A 180 -15.43 -4.37 23.54
C SER A 180 -14.74 -4.12 24.89
N GLY A 181 -14.07 -2.98 25.03
CA GLY A 181 -13.37 -2.56 26.26
C GLY A 181 -11.84 -2.55 26.17
N GLU A 182 -11.24 -3.10 25.15
CA GLU A 182 -9.78 -3.21 25.01
C GLU A 182 -9.11 -2.11 24.16
N LYS A 183 -9.88 -1.14 23.66
CA LYS A 183 -9.42 -0.10 22.72
C LYS A 183 -8.12 0.63 23.08
N GLN A 184 -7.77 0.72 24.36
CA GLN A 184 -6.62 1.52 24.80
C GLN A 184 -5.26 0.80 24.72
N ARG A 185 -5.21 -0.50 24.40
CA ARG A 185 -3.98 -1.31 24.47
C ARG A 185 -3.65 -2.11 23.22
N ALA A 186 -4.52 -2.07 22.21
CA ALA A 186 -4.36 -2.86 20.99
C ALA A 186 -4.02 -1.96 19.81
N ALA A 187 -3.20 -2.47 18.89
CA ALA A 187 -2.90 -1.84 17.61
C ALA A 187 -2.82 -2.96 16.55
N ALA A 188 -3.87 -3.06 15.74
CA ALA A 188 -3.92 -4.02 14.65
C ALA A 188 -2.90 -3.65 13.56
N SER A 189 -1.92 -4.50 13.29
CA SER A 189 -0.79 -4.11 12.45
C SER A 189 -0.66 -4.87 11.14
N VAL A 190 -1.25 -6.06 11.03
CA VAL A 190 -1.15 -6.93 9.84
C VAL A 190 -2.48 -7.59 9.55
N ILE A 191 -2.84 -7.65 8.27
CA ILE A 191 -3.93 -8.45 7.73
C ILE A 191 -3.39 -9.27 6.55
N GLU A 192 -3.75 -10.55 6.49
CA GLU A 192 -3.38 -11.43 5.39
C GLU A 192 -4.47 -12.48 5.18
N PHE A 193 -4.59 -12.99 3.95
CA PHE A 193 -5.49 -14.07 3.63
C PHE A 193 -4.81 -15.43 3.83
N SER A 194 -5.59 -16.42 4.29
CA SER A 194 -5.17 -17.80 4.25
C SER A 194 -4.92 -18.26 2.78
N PRO A 195 -4.07 -19.30 2.58
CA PRO A 195 -3.76 -19.77 1.22
C PRO A 195 -4.98 -20.23 0.40
N ASP A 196 -6.07 -20.62 1.05
CA ASP A 196 -7.33 -20.97 0.39
C ASP A 196 -8.26 -19.77 0.15
N GLY A 197 -7.94 -18.60 0.73
CA GLY A 197 -8.70 -17.36 0.62
C GLY A 197 -10.01 -17.32 1.41
N ASN A 198 -10.22 -18.26 2.35
CA ASN A 198 -11.46 -18.37 3.13
C ASN A 198 -11.36 -17.71 4.52
N HIS A 199 -10.15 -17.39 4.95
CA HIS A 199 -9.87 -16.81 6.26
C HIS A 199 -8.90 -15.66 6.15
#